data_7016b76edcaceea21b6ff2a96b4f6949
#
_entry.id   7016b76edcaceea21b6ff2a96b4f6949
#
_cell.length_a   1.000
_cell.length_b   1.000
_cell.length_c   1.000
_cell.angle_alpha   90.00
_cell.angle_beta   90.00
_cell.angle_gamma   90.00
#
_symmetry.space_group_name_H-M   'P 1'
#
loop_
_entity.id
_entity.type
_entity.pdbx_description
1 polymer ?
#
loop_
_entity_poly.entity_id
_entity_poly.type
_entity_poly.pdbx_seq_one_letter_code
_entity_poly.pdbx_strand_id
1 'polypeptide(L)'
;RHDKWLCMMYPRLKLLQKLLADDGVIFISIDDTEYANLKLTCDEIFGSNCFVSNISWQRTYSTRNDSKGIVNEVEHLLVYSKQPGWNPQKLPRTAEMDSKYKNPDNDVLPWTSSDAFAADAATHQGMVYAIQHPFTGKLIYPYNGAHWRYQQDTMLEYMNGWTKYELRLLDDAKQRAEICGVAETNVRSGVKALMLADPIEIASANAKKVLERGQWPRFYFTQNGKGGIRRKTYIDSVEGKPPTNYWSYSDVGHTDEAAKTLKAIFAGRATFDTPKPPRLIERILQIAGKENTLILDSFAGSGTTAHAVLNMNKADGGHRKFILVEMMDYADSITAERVKRVIQGYGAGKNAVEGTGGNFSFYDLGEPLLVGDCLNEAVA
;
A
#
# COMPACT_ATOMS: atom_id res chain seq x y z
N ARG A 1 -12.17 22.43 -28.47
CA ARG A 1 -11.75 21.04 -28.20
C ARG A 1 -12.06 20.68 -26.77
N HIS A 2 -11.58 21.45 -25.79
CA HIS A 2 -11.80 21.20 -24.37
C HIS A 2 -13.27 21.25 -23.95
N ASP A 3 -14.04 22.22 -24.48
CA ASP A 3 -15.48 22.36 -24.19
C ASP A 3 -16.27 21.11 -24.61
N LYS A 4 -15.99 20.56 -25.81
CA LYS A 4 -16.65 19.33 -26.27
C LYS A 4 -16.34 18.14 -25.38
N TRP A 5 -15.07 18.05 -24.92
CA TRP A 5 -14.66 17.00 -24.00
C TRP A 5 -15.37 17.14 -22.64
N LEU A 6 -15.43 18.37 -22.09
CA LEU A 6 -16.13 18.66 -20.84
C LEU A 6 -17.64 18.34 -20.94
N CYS A 7 -18.30 18.77 -22.03
CA CYS A 7 -19.72 18.47 -22.27
C CYS A 7 -19.99 16.95 -22.31
N MET A 8 -19.04 16.17 -22.80
CA MET A 8 -19.13 14.72 -22.84
C MET A 8 -18.89 14.09 -21.46
N MET A 9 -17.86 14.55 -20.74
CA MET A 9 -17.38 13.90 -19.49
C MET A 9 -18.20 14.31 -18.27
N TYR A 10 -18.63 15.54 -18.16
CA TYR A 10 -19.34 16.06 -16.98
C TYR A 10 -20.58 15.24 -16.58
N PRO A 11 -21.54 14.96 -17.50
CA PRO A 11 -22.71 14.14 -17.14
C PRO A 11 -22.34 12.69 -16.81
N ARG A 12 -21.31 12.14 -17.46
CA ARG A 12 -20.81 10.79 -17.16
C ARG A 12 -20.19 10.71 -15.77
N LEU A 13 -19.35 11.66 -15.41
CA LEU A 13 -18.75 11.73 -14.07
C LEU A 13 -19.81 11.89 -12.97
N LYS A 14 -20.85 12.71 -13.20
CA LYS A 14 -22.00 12.81 -12.27
C LYS A 14 -22.74 11.48 -12.11
N LEU A 15 -22.94 10.75 -13.18
CA LEU A 15 -23.58 9.44 -13.15
C LEU A 15 -22.68 8.42 -12.42
N LEU A 16 -21.39 8.38 -12.73
CA LEU A 16 -20.43 7.50 -12.07
C LEU A 16 -20.35 7.78 -10.57
N GLN A 17 -20.35 9.05 -10.15
CA GLN A 17 -20.39 9.45 -8.74
C GLN A 17 -21.63 8.89 -8.02
N LYS A 18 -22.81 8.88 -8.68
CA LYS A 18 -24.03 8.30 -8.12
C LYS A 18 -24.00 6.77 -8.01
N LEU A 19 -23.32 6.11 -8.97
CA LEU A 19 -23.19 4.65 -9.01
C LEU A 19 -22.16 4.09 -8.01
N LEU A 20 -21.24 4.93 -7.51
CA LEU A 20 -20.30 4.50 -6.48
C LEU A 20 -21.04 4.14 -5.17
N ALA A 21 -20.65 3.02 -4.59
CA ALA A 21 -20.99 2.67 -3.22
C ALA A 21 -20.46 3.72 -2.22
N ASP A 22 -20.97 3.77 -1.00
CA ASP A 22 -20.54 4.76 0.00
C ASP A 22 -19.05 4.63 0.36
N ASP A 23 -18.49 3.43 0.33
CA ASP A 23 -17.06 3.15 0.49
C ASP A 23 -16.31 3.06 -0.85
N GLY A 24 -16.97 3.41 -1.96
CA GLY A 24 -16.45 3.29 -3.32
C GLY A 24 -15.40 4.34 -3.66
N VAL A 25 -14.57 4.00 -4.65
CA VAL A 25 -13.49 4.84 -5.15
C VAL A 25 -13.43 4.74 -6.67
N ILE A 26 -13.11 5.85 -7.33
CA ILE A 26 -12.93 5.92 -8.79
C ILE A 26 -11.48 6.24 -9.14
N PHE A 27 -10.95 5.54 -10.14
CA PHE A 27 -9.63 5.79 -10.73
C PHE A 27 -9.83 6.20 -12.19
N ILE A 28 -9.27 7.34 -12.57
CA ILE A 28 -9.46 7.90 -13.89
C ILE A 28 -8.10 8.15 -14.53
N SER A 29 -7.77 7.36 -15.58
CA SER A 29 -6.56 7.57 -16.37
C SER A 29 -6.75 8.77 -17.30
N ILE A 30 -5.78 9.67 -17.32
CA ILE A 30 -5.79 10.86 -18.15
C ILE A 30 -4.37 11.29 -18.51
N ASP A 31 -4.20 11.86 -19.70
CA ASP A 31 -2.96 12.52 -20.11
C ASP A 31 -2.94 14.00 -19.71
N ASP A 32 -1.82 14.67 -19.93
CA ASP A 32 -1.64 16.09 -19.60
C ASP A 32 -2.63 17.01 -20.30
N THR A 33 -3.20 16.57 -21.44
CA THR A 33 -4.05 17.43 -22.28
C THR A 33 -5.30 17.89 -21.53
N GLU A 34 -5.95 16.99 -20.79
CA GLU A 34 -7.21 17.26 -20.10
C GLU A 34 -7.09 17.08 -18.56
N TYR A 35 -5.89 16.82 -18.04
CA TYR A 35 -5.67 16.63 -16.61
C TYR A 35 -6.23 17.75 -15.73
N ALA A 36 -5.90 19.01 -16.05
CA ALA A 36 -6.35 20.14 -15.26
C ALA A 36 -7.88 20.29 -15.30
N ASN A 37 -8.49 20.14 -16.46
CA ASN A 37 -9.94 20.23 -16.65
C ASN A 37 -10.64 19.08 -15.89
N LEU A 38 -10.11 17.87 -15.97
CA LEU A 38 -10.65 16.71 -15.25
C LEU A 38 -10.57 16.94 -13.72
N LYS A 39 -9.41 17.41 -13.22
CA LYS A 39 -9.21 17.65 -11.79
C LYS A 39 -10.23 18.65 -11.24
N LEU A 40 -10.43 19.80 -11.91
CA LEU A 40 -11.40 20.81 -11.51
C LEU A 40 -12.84 20.27 -11.56
N THR A 41 -13.18 19.53 -12.61
CA THR A 41 -14.51 18.93 -12.76
C THR A 41 -14.78 17.89 -11.67
N CYS A 42 -13.79 17.07 -11.35
CA CYS A 42 -13.92 16.08 -10.26
C CYS A 42 -14.01 16.75 -8.88
N ASP A 43 -13.27 17.83 -8.64
CA ASP A 43 -13.39 18.62 -7.39
C ASP A 43 -14.82 19.20 -7.21
N GLU A 44 -15.45 19.62 -8.30
CA GLU A 44 -16.84 20.10 -8.27
C GLU A 44 -17.84 18.96 -8.00
N ILE A 45 -17.67 17.81 -8.67
CA ILE A 45 -18.63 16.71 -8.63
C ILE A 45 -18.51 15.86 -7.37
N PHE A 46 -17.28 15.49 -6.97
CA PHE A 46 -17.01 14.62 -5.83
C PHE A 46 -16.73 15.40 -4.54
N GLY A 47 -16.31 16.66 -4.67
CA GLY A 47 -15.79 17.48 -3.57
C GLY A 47 -14.27 17.37 -3.46
N SER A 48 -13.60 18.49 -3.21
CA SER A 48 -12.13 18.54 -3.07
C SER A 48 -11.62 17.73 -1.87
N ASN A 49 -12.43 17.54 -0.84
CA ASN A 49 -12.14 16.69 0.34
C ASN A 49 -12.26 15.19 0.07
N CYS A 50 -12.82 14.80 -1.08
CA CYS A 50 -12.86 13.42 -1.56
C CYS A 50 -11.70 13.09 -2.50
N PHE A 51 -10.85 14.06 -2.82
CA PHE A 51 -9.61 13.81 -3.57
C PHE A 51 -8.65 12.98 -2.74
N VAL A 52 -8.27 11.80 -3.26
CA VAL A 52 -7.36 10.88 -2.59
C VAL A 52 -5.92 11.10 -3.04
N SER A 53 -5.68 11.04 -4.34
CA SER A 53 -4.33 11.17 -4.89
C SER A 53 -4.34 11.42 -6.40
N ASN A 54 -3.22 11.94 -6.90
CA ASN A 54 -2.81 11.81 -8.28
C ASN A 54 -1.64 10.83 -8.35
N ILE A 55 -1.83 9.69 -9.01
CA ILE A 55 -0.82 8.67 -9.18
C ILE A 55 -0.15 8.90 -10.54
N SER A 56 1.18 8.96 -10.54
CA SER A 56 1.99 9.02 -11.75
C SER A 56 2.39 7.60 -12.16
N TRP A 57 1.81 7.10 -13.24
CA TRP A 57 2.17 5.81 -13.83
C TRP A 57 3.23 6.00 -14.91
N GLN A 58 4.37 5.36 -14.74
CA GLN A 58 5.42 5.32 -15.75
C GLN A 58 5.02 4.35 -16.86
N ARG A 59 4.49 4.90 -17.95
CA ARG A 59 3.93 4.14 -19.09
C ARG A 59 4.97 3.67 -20.11
N THR A 60 6.21 4.20 -20.06
CA THR A 60 7.29 3.85 -20.97
C THR A 60 8.54 3.48 -20.19
N TYR A 61 9.35 2.57 -20.72
CA TYR A 61 10.60 2.13 -20.09
C TYR A 61 11.86 2.75 -20.72
N SER A 62 11.73 3.42 -21.88
CA SER A 62 12.83 4.07 -22.57
C SER A 62 12.37 5.33 -23.29
N THR A 63 13.22 6.33 -23.27
CA THR A 63 13.05 7.54 -24.09
C THR A 63 13.44 7.25 -25.55
N ARG A 64 12.69 7.83 -26.50
CA ARG A 64 13.08 7.78 -27.91
C ARG A 64 14.14 8.83 -28.16
N ASN A 65 15.24 8.45 -28.79
CA ASN A 65 16.36 9.36 -29.11
C ASN A 65 16.02 10.45 -30.11
N ASP A 66 14.92 10.29 -30.87
CA ASP A 66 14.39 11.24 -31.85
C ASP A 66 13.40 12.25 -31.27
N SER A 67 13.13 12.19 -29.99
CA SER A 67 12.19 13.08 -29.31
C SER A 67 12.78 14.48 -29.15
N LYS A 68 11.99 15.50 -29.50
CA LYS A 68 12.34 16.91 -29.28
C LYS A 68 11.68 17.42 -28.02
N GLY A 69 12.48 18.06 -27.14
CA GLY A 69 11.99 18.63 -25.87
C GLY A 69 11.94 17.62 -24.72
N ILE A 70 11.08 17.87 -23.74
CA ILE A 70 10.90 17.02 -22.58
C ILE A 70 9.95 15.86 -22.96
N VAL A 71 10.43 14.63 -22.79
CA VAL A 71 9.67 13.42 -23.09
C VAL A 71 8.70 13.13 -21.95
N ASN A 72 7.43 12.95 -22.28
CA ASN A 72 6.42 12.54 -21.30
C ASN A 72 6.44 11.02 -21.12
N GLU A 73 7.02 10.56 -20.01
CA GLU A 73 7.11 9.14 -19.65
C GLU A 73 5.97 8.68 -18.74
N VAL A 74 5.20 9.61 -18.19
CA VAL A 74 4.15 9.32 -17.21
C VAL A 74 2.76 9.63 -17.74
N GLU A 75 1.79 8.96 -17.19
CA GLU A 75 0.37 9.22 -17.35
C GLU A 75 -0.25 9.33 -15.95
N HIS A 76 -1.32 10.12 -15.82
CA HIS A 76 -1.96 10.38 -14.54
C HIS A 76 -3.12 9.42 -14.29
N LEU A 77 -3.26 8.98 -13.04
CA LEU A 77 -4.47 8.38 -12.51
C LEU A 77 -4.99 9.26 -11.38
N LEU A 78 -6.07 9.97 -11.64
CA LEU A 78 -6.79 10.71 -10.61
C LEU A 78 -7.64 9.76 -9.79
N VAL A 79 -7.58 9.88 -8.47
CA VAL A 79 -8.30 9.02 -7.53
C VAL A 79 -9.21 9.87 -6.64
N TYR A 80 -10.49 9.57 -6.68
CA TYR A 80 -11.52 10.19 -5.84
C TYR A 80 -12.34 9.14 -5.14
N SER A 81 -12.66 9.36 -3.88
CA SER A 81 -13.58 8.51 -3.12
C SER A 81 -15.00 9.08 -3.13
N LYS A 82 -15.98 8.24 -2.83
CA LYS A 82 -17.38 8.67 -2.63
C LYS A 82 -17.53 9.54 -1.39
N GLN A 83 -16.85 9.16 -0.31
CA GLN A 83 -16.87 9.86 0.99
C GLN A 83 -15.44 10.24 1.38
N PRO A 84 -15.25 11.35 2.13
CA PRO A 84 -13.94 11.72 2.66
C PRO A 84 -13.35 10.64 3.57
N GLY A 85 -12.01 10.54 3.60
CA GLY A 85 -11.32 9.66 4.53
C GLY A 85 -11.16 8.20 4.06
N TRP A 86 -11.41 7.91 2.79
CA TRP A 86 -11.10 6.60 2.21
C TRP A 86 -9.59 6.30 2.31
N ASN A 87 -9.25 5.07 2.71
CA ASN A 87 -7.88 4.61 2.83
C ASN A 87 -7.64 3.37 1.96
N PRO A 88 -6.54 3.35 1.19
CA PRO A 88 -6.18 2.19 0.39
C PRO A 88 -5.77 1.01 1.27
N GLN A 89 -5.98 -0.20 0.77
CA GLN A 89 -5.39 -1.39 1.36
C GLN A 89 -3.87 -1.38 1.18
N LYS A 90 -3.17 -2.00 2.12
CA LYS A 90 -1.72 -2.20 2.00
C LYS A 90 -1.42 -3.25 0.94
N LEU A 91 -0.37 -3.02 0.18
CA LEU A 91 0.13 -4.00 -0.78
C LEU A 91 0.74 -5.20 -0.06
N PRO A 92 0.66 -6.40 -0.64
CA PRO A 92 1.31 -7.57 -0.09
C PRO A 92 2.81 -7.34 0.13
N ARG A 93 3.37 -8.04 1.10
CA ARG A 93 4.81 -8.03 1.35
C ARG A 93 5.54 -8.77 0.22
N THR A 94 6.74 -8.32 -0.08
CA THR A 94 7.62 -8.97 -1.05
C THR A 94 8.68 -9.82 -0.33
N ALA A 95 9.21 -10.83 -0.99
CA ALA A 95 10.31 -11.65 -0.46
C ALA A 95 11.55 -10.78 -0.10
N GLU A 96 11.80 -9.69 -0.84
CA GLU A 96 12.86 -8.74 -0.53
C GLU A 96 12.60 -8.01 0.80
N MET A 97 11.37 -7.58 1.04
CA MET A 97 10.96 -6.98 2.33
C MET A 97 11.12 -7.97 3.49
N ASP A 98 10.86 -9.24 3.26
CA ASP A 98 10.96 -10.28 4.27
C ASP A 98 12.40 -10.73 4.51
N SER A 99 13.28 -10.58 3.54
CA SER A 99 14.69 -10.98 3.63
C SER A 99 15.48 -10.32 4.77
N LYS A 100 15.06 -9.15 5.23
CA LYS A 100 15.67 -8.43 6.36
C LYS A 100 15.28 -9.01 7.74
N TYR A 101 14.22 -9.82 7.79
CA TYR A 101 13.80 -10.47 9.03
C TYR A 101 14.64 -11.73 9.22
N LYS A 102 15.35 -11.79 10.32
CA LYS A 102 16.25 -12.90 10.69
C LYS A 102 15.81 -13.48 12.01
N ASN A 103 16.36 -14.61 12.37
CA ASN A 103 16.11 -15.24 13.67
C ASN A 103 17.43 -15.66 14.34
N PRO A 104 18.28 -14.66 14.72
CA PRO A 104 19.63 -14.95 15.23
C PRO A 104 19.64 -15.57 16.63
N ASP A 105 18.54 -15.51 17.35
CA ASP A 105 18.40 -15.99 18.72
C ASP A 105 17.36 -17.13 18.86
N ASN A 106 16.96 -17.74 17.75
CA ASN A 106 15.96 -18.82 17.71
C ASN A 106 14.63 -18.45 18.41
N ASP A 107 14.18 -17.21 18.20
CA ASP A 107 12.88 -16.75 18.69
C ASP A 107 11.74 -17.42 17.96
N VAL A 108 10.51 -17.29 18.45
CA VAL A 108 9.30 -17.92 17.86
C VAL A 108 9.07 -17.45 16.43
N LEU A 109 9.37 -16.18 16.13
CA LEU A 109 9.22 -15.58 14.80
C LEU A 109 10.48 -14.83 14.39
N PRO A 110 10.77 -14.75 13.08
CA PRO A 110 11.80 -13.87 12.56
C PRO A 110 11.50 -12.39 12.88
N TRP A 111 12.54 -11.63 13.13
CA TRP A 111 12.45 -10.22 13.49
C TRP A 111 13.55 -9.39 12.83
N THR A 112 13.36 -8.09 12.81
CA THR A 112 14.38 -7.11 12.42
C THR A 112 14.65 -6.14 13.56
N SER A 113 15.88 -5.64 13.61
CA SER A 113 16.32 -4.64 14.60
C SER A 113 15.70 -3.27 14.31
N SER A 114 15.07 -2.67 15.29
CA SER A 114 14.53 -1.31 15.20
C SER A 114 14.90 -0.47 16.41
N ASP A 115 14.70 0.84 16.31
CA ASP A 115 15.05 1.78 17.35
C ASP A 115 14.19 1.58 18.60
N ALA A 116 14.85 1.53 19.75
CA ALA A 116 14.21 1.51 21.06
C ALA A 116 13.63 2.89 21.45
N PHE A 117 13.98 3.93 20.69
CA PHE A 117 13.70 5.33 20.97
C PHE A 117 12.66 5.89 20.01
N ALA A 118 12.04 7.01 20.40
CA ALA A 118 11.23 7.88 19.55
C ALA A 118 11.64 9.34 19.82
N ALA A 119 11.36 10.23 18.87
CA ALA A 119 11.61 11.67 19.03
C ALA A 119 10.60 12.29 20.01
N ASP A 120 10.82 13.58 20.36
CA ASP A 120 9.91 14.39 21.17
C ASP A 120 10.04 14.17 22.69
N ALA A 121 11.27 14.11 23.18
CA ALA A 121 11.58 13.98 24.61
C ALA A 121 10.93 15.08 25.47
N ALA A 122 10.82 16.31 24.95
CA ALA A 122 10.26 17.45 25.66
C ALA A 122 8.80 17.24 26.08
N THR A 123 7.99 16.61 25.20
CA THR A 123 6.58 16.30 25.46
C THR A 123 6.39 14.96 26.18
N HIS A 124 7.40 14.08 26.12
CA HIS A 124 7.36 12.72 26.65
C HIS A 124 8.36 12.50 27.80
N GLN A 125 8.58 13.51 28.63
CA GLN A 125 9.59 13.51 29.71
C GLN A 125 9.49 12.31 30.66
N GLY A 126 8.29 11.77 30.89
CA GLY A 126 8.04 10.56 31.67
C GLY A 126 8.68 9.29 31.10
N MET A 127 9.03 9.30 29.81
CA MET A 127 9.72 8.21 29.13
C MET A 127 11.21 8.47 28.90
N VAL A 128 11.77 9.51 29.56
CA VAL A 128 13.22 9.79 29.62
C VAL A 128 13.74 9.33 30.97
N TYR A 129 14.25 8.12 31.06
CA TYR A 129 14.74 7.49 32.27
C TYR A 129 15.98 6.63 31.99
N ALA A 130 16.78 6.35 33.02
CA ALA A 130 17.91 5.44 32.91
C ALA A 130 17.49 3.97 32.94
N ILE A 131 18.24 3.15 32.19
CA ILE A 131 18.24 1.68 32.34
C ILE A 131 19.67 1.26 32.66
N GLN A 132 19.87 0.58 33.78
CA GLN A 132 21.18 0.06 34.13
C GLN A 132 21.52 -1.16 33.27
N HIS A 133 22.67 -1.11 32.60
CA HIS A 133 23.11 -2.17 31.68
C HIS A 133 23.52 -3.42 32.46
N PRO A 134 22.95 -4.61 32.21
CA PRO A 134 23.17 -5.78 33.07
C PRO A 134 24.56 -6.40 32.93
N PHE A 135 25.27 -6.12 31.81
CA PHE A 135 26.63 -6.63 31.60
C PHE A 135 27.73 -5.67 32.06
N THR A 136 27.47 -4.36 32.10
CA THR A 136 28.50 -3.35 32.39
C THR A 136 28.20 -2.49 33.59
N GLY A 137 26.99 -2.51 34.11
CA GLY A 137 26.54 -1.64 35.21
C GLY A 137 26.31 -0.17 34.84
N LYS A 138 26.64 0.25 33.59
CA LYS A 138 26.49 1.64 33.14
C LYS A 138 25.02 2.00 32.97
N LEU A 139 24.68 3.26 33.24
CA LEU A 139 23.36 3.80 32.96
C LEU A 139 23.24 4.16 31.48
N ILE A 140 22.16 3.70 30.83
CA ILE A 140 21.81 4.00 29.45
C ILE A 140 20.60 4.91 29.46
N TYR A 141 20.73 6.05 28.82
CA TYR A 141 19.63 6.99 28.54
C TYR A 141 19.30 7.04 27.07
N PRO A 142 18.11 7.54 26.69
CA PRO A 142 17.86 7.98 25.31
C PRO A 142 18.87 9.06 24.90
N TYR A 143 19.11 9.20 23.60
CA TYR A 143 19.92 10.31 23.09
C TYR A 143 19.15 11.64 23.16
N ASN A 144 19.85 12.77 23.07
CA ASN A 144 19.26 14.11 23.16
C ASN A 144 18.07 14.28 22.20
N GLY A 145 16.95 14.78 22.71
CA GLY A 145 15.70 14.94 21.98
C GLY A 145 14.85 13.66 21.84
N ALA A 146 15.33 12.51 22.35
CA ALA A 146 14.60 11.25 22.26
C ALA A 146 14.11 10.73 23.61
N HIS A 147 13.12 9.85 23.55
CA HIS A 147 12.58 9.13 24.71
C HIS A 147 12.46 7.63 24.42
N TRP A 148 12.37 6.79 25.44
CA TRP A 148 12.02 5.37 25.26
C TRP A 148 10.60 5.24 24.69
N ARG A 149 10.34 4.19 23.93
CA ARG A 149 9.02 3.95 23.33
C ARG A 149 7.93 3.49 24.30
N TYR A 150 8.31 3.14 25.54
CA TYR A 150 7.39 2.62 26.56
C TYR A 150 7.62 3.29 27.91
N GLN A 151 6.56 3.33 28.68
CA GLN A 151 6.60 3.73 30.10
C GLN A 151 7.43 2.73 30.92
N GLN A 152 7.87 3.15 32.10
CA GLN A 152 8.76 2.39 32.97
C GLN A 152 8.23 1.00 33.29
N ASP A 153 6.94 0.86 33.63
CA ASP A 153 6.33 -0.43 34.01
C ASP A 153 6.40 -1.45 32.88
N THR A 154 6.00 -1.07 31.68
CA THR A 154 6.09 -1.94 30.50
C THR A 154 7.54 -2.26 30.12
N MET A 155 8.45 -1.28 30.24
CA MET A 155 9.86 -1.52 29.97
C MET A 155 10.47 -2.45 31.03
N LEU A 156 10.05 -2.33 32.29
CA LEU A 156 10.47 -3.21 33.39
C LEU A 156 10.08 -4.68 33.10
N GLU A 157 8.89 -4.93 32.60
CA GLU A 157 8.46 -6.27 32.21
C GLU A 157 9.40 -6.87 31.16
N TYR A 158 9.73 -6.10 30.11
CA TYR A 158 10.67 -6.57 29.09
C TYR A 158 12.08 -6.79 29.62
N MET A 159 12.58 -5.87 30.46
CA MET A 159 13.95 -5.95 31.01
C MET A 159 14.11 -7.06 32.02
N ASN A 160 13.06 -7.41 32.76
CA ASN A 160 13.04 -8.56 33.66
C ASN A 160 13.24 -9.91 32.94
N GLY A 161 13.07 -9.94 31.63
CA GLY A 161 13.46 -11.09 30.81
C GLY A 161 14.98 -11.33 30.74
N TRP A 162 15.81 -10.37 31.05
CA TRP A 162 17.27 -10.48 31.09
C TRP A 162 17.79 -10.87 32.46
N THR A 163 17.36 -10.12 33.50
CA THR A 163 17.69 -10.29 34.89
C THR A 163 16.66 -9.51 35.71
N LYS A 164 16.76 -9.57 37.03
CA LYS A 164 15.82 -8.85 37.91
C LYS A 164 16.13 -7.36 37.95
N TYR A 165 15.16 -6.53 37.55
CA TYR A 165 15.17 -5.07 37.65
C TYR A 165 14.12 -4.58 38.63
N GLU A 166 14.36 -3.40 39.17
CA GLU A 166 13.41 -2.66 39.99
C GLU A 166 13.41 -1.17 39.65
N LEU A 167 12.34 -0.49 39.98
CA LEU A 167 12.20 0.95 39.76
C LEU A 167 12.77 1.74 40.97
N ARG A 168 13.81 2.53 40.72
CA ARG A 168 14.43 3.41 41.74
C ARG A 168 14.44 4.86 41.27
N LEU A 169 14.22 5.79 42.20
CA LEU A 169 14.48 7.21 41.95
C LEU A 169 16.00 7.45 41.95
N LEU A 170 16.45 8.21 40.96
CA LEU A 170 17.82 8.69 40.83
C LEU A 170 17.83 10.21 40.91
N ASP A 171 18.97 10.76 41.37
CA ASP A 171 19.26 12.19 41.25
C ASP A 171 19.86 12.48 39.87
N ASP A 172 19.00 12.43 38.84
CA ASP A 172 19.37 12.55 37.41
C ASP A 172 18.63 13.67 36.71
N ALA A 173 18.03 14.62 37.45
CA ALA A 173 17.23 15.71 36.88
C ALA A 173 18.00 16.51 35.82
N LYS A 174 19.28 16.82 36.09
CA LYS A 174 20.14 17.53 35.14
C LYS A 174 20.33 16.77 33.84
N GLN A 175 20.66 15.48 33.89
CA GLN A 175 20.85 14.63 32.71
C GLN A 175 19.56 14.52 31.90
N ARG A 176 18.42 14.36 32.57
CA ARG A 176 17.11 14.26 31.90
C ARG A 176 16.67 15.59 31.30
N ALA A 177 16.97 16.71 31.96
CA ALA A 177 16.72 18.05 31.46
C ALA A 177 17.48 18.31 30.14
N GLU A 178 18.77 17.93 30.10
CA GLU A 178 19.60 18.00 28.88
C GLU A 178 19.01 17.20 27.73
N ILE A 179 18.61 15.94 28.00
CA ILE A 179 17.98 15.08 26.99
C ILE A 179 16.65 15.65 26.50
N CYS A 180 15.83 16.18 27.38
CA CYS A 180 14.55 16.80 27.07
C CYS A 180 14.67 18.18 26.40
N GLY A 181 15.84 18.83 26.47
CA GLY A 181 16.03 20.20 25.97
C GLY A 181 15.24 21.24 26.78
N VAL A 182 15.09 21.02 28.10
CA VAL A 182 14.34 21.91 29.01
C VAL A 182 15.24 22.36 30.18
N ALA A 183 14.82 23.40 30.89
CA ALA A 183 15.50 23.79 32.11
C ALA A 183 15.35 22.68 33.20
N GLU A 184 16.36 22.51 34.03
CA GLU A 184 16.35 21.48 35.10
C GLU A 184 15.14 21.62 36.03
N THR A 185 14.72 22.84 36.32
CA THR A 185 13.52 23.16 37.11
C THR A 185 12.20 22.73 36.46
N ASN A 186 12.21 22.51 35.16
CA ASN A 186 11.03 22.18 34.38
C ASN A 186 10.99 20.69 33.97
N VAL A 187 12.00 19.91 34.34
CA VAL A 187 12.00 18.48 34.06
C VAL A 187 11.02 17.76 34.98
N ARG A 188 10.27 16.82 34.40
CA ARG A 188 9.26 16.04 35.12
C ARG A 188 9.89 15.30 36.30
N SER A 189 9.40 15.56 37.51
CA SER A 189 9.83 14.88 38.75
C SER A 189 9.21 13.48 38.88
N GLY A 190 9.73 12.65 39.78
CA GLY A 190 9.19 11.33 40.09
C GLY A 190 9.38 10.25 39.05
N VAL A 191 10.15 10.50 37.99
CA VAL A 191 10.49 9.51 36.96
C VAL A 191 11.56 8.57 37.54
N LYS A 192 11.24 7.27 37.59
CA LYS A 192 12.11 6.23 38.14
C LYS A 192 12.96 5.60 37.03
N ALA A 193 14.20 5.26 37.37
CA ALA A 193 15.09 4.47 36.52
C ALA A 193 14.85 2.96 36.73
N LEU A 194 15.19 2.18 35.71
CA LEU A 194 15.24 0.71 35.80
C LEU A 194 16.65 0.32 36.29
N MET A 195 16.75 -0.07 37.55
CA MET A 195 18.01 -0.43 38.18
C MET A 195 18.07 -1.93 38.43
N LEU A 196 19.28 -2.50 38.41
CA LEU A 196 19.46 -3.90 38.76
C LEU A 196 19.07 -4.11 40.23
N ALA A 197 18.24 -5.12 40.49
CA ALA A 197 17.84 -5.49 41.82
C ALA A 197 18.96 -6.27 42.57
N ASP A 198 19.76 -7.01 41.79
CA ASP A 198 20.89 -7.81 42.32
C ASP A 198 22.24 -7.12 42.00
N PRO A 199 23.33 -7.48 42.69
CA PRO A 199 24.69 -7.06 42.37
C PRO A 199 25.03 -7.37 40.89
N ILE A 200 25.93 -6.55 40.32
CA ILE A 200 26.25 -6.62 38.87
C ILE A 200 26.78 -7.98 38.44
N GLU A 201 27.51 -8.67 39.31
CA GLU A 201 28.06 -9.99 39.03
C GLU A 201 26.95 -11.03 38.83
N ILE A 202 25.92 -11.00 39.68
CA ILE A 202 24.74 -11.88 39.58
C ILE A 202 23.89 -11.51 38.38
N ALA A 203 23.61 -10.22 38.20
CA ALA A 203 22.84 -9.71 37.08
C ALA A 203 23.50 -10.07 35.73
N SER A 204 24.82 -9.90 35.62
CA SER A 204 25.59 -10.25 34.42
C SER A 204 25.58 -11.76 34.16
N ALA A 205 25.70 -12.59 35.20
CA ALA A 205 25.62 -14.03 35.03
C ALA A 205 24.25 -14.49 34.51
N ASN A 206 23.17 -13.91 35.06
CA ASN A 206 21.81 -14.19 34.59
C ASN A 206 21.59 -13.74 33.15
N ALA A 207 21.99 -12.51 32.81
CA ALA A 207 21.86 -11.99 31.45
C ALA A 207 22.69 -12.78 30.42
N LYS A 208 23.86 -13.30 30.77
CA LYS A 208 24.65 -14.21 29.92
C LYS A 208 23.92 -15.51 29.62
N LYS A 209 23.27 -16.12 30.63
CA LYS A 209 22.45 -17.33 30.41
C LYS A 209 21.33 -17.07 29.42
N VAL A 210 20.66 -15.90 29.45
CA VAL A 210 19.62 -15.52 28.50
C VAL A 210 20.22 -15.32 27.10
N LEU A 211 21.40 -14.68 27.02
CA LEU A 211 22.07 -14.45 25.75
C LEU A 211 22.44 -15.78 25.05
N GLU A 212 22.95 -16.74 25.82
CA GLU A 212 23.36 -18.06 25.34
C GLU A 212 22.16 -18.98 25.00
N ARG A 213 21.11 -18.93 25.81
CA ARG A 213 19.88 -19.69 25.58
C ARG A 213 19.18 -19.28 24.29
N GLY A 214 19.27 -17.99 23.91
CA GLY A 214 18.47 -17.41 22.85
C GLY A 214 17.08 -16.96 23.32
N GLN A 215 16.17 -16.66 22.35
CA GLN A 215 14.84 -16.10 22.60
C GLN A 215 14.94 -14.85 23.50
N TRP A 216 15.78 -13.91 23.08
CA TRP A 216 16.04 -12.70 23.83
C TRP A 216 14.75 -11.88 24.04
N PRO A 217 14.63 -11.14 25.14
CA PRO A 217 13.54 -10.20 25.33
C PRO A 217 13.37 -9.23 24.16
N ARG A 218 12.17 -8.69 23.99
CA ARG A 218 11.84 -7.75 22.90
C ARG A 218 12.78 -6.56 22.81
N PHE A 219 13.27 -6.06 23.97
CA PHE A 219 14.36 -5.11 24.05
C PHE A 219 15.65 -5.88 24.36
N TYR A 220 16.62 -5.76 23.49
CA TYR A 220 17.83 -6.56 23.57
C TYR A 220 19.10 -5.69 23.46
N PHE A 221 20.20 -6.21 23.97
CA PHE A 221 21.51 -5.57 23.92
C PHE A 221 22.25 -6.02 22.67
N THR A 222 22.72 -5.05 21.88
CA THR A 222 23.49 -5.34 20.64
C THR A 222 24.91 -5.84 20.97
N GLN A 223 25.68 -6.22 19.93
CA GLN A 223 27.07 -6.65 20.07
C GLN A 223 27.28 -7.74 21.15
N ASN A 224 26.41 -8.76 21.13
CA ASN A 224 26.46 -9.86 22.10
C ASN A 224 26.45 -9.35 23.55
N GLY A 225 25.57 -8.43 23.87
CA GLY A 225 25.41 -7.89 25.22
C GLY A 225 26.35 -6.75 25.57
N LYS A 226 27.22 -6.27 24.67
CA LYS A 226 28.17 -5.18 24.94
C LYS A 226 27.68 -3.82 24.43
N GLY A 227 26.69 -3.79 23.57
CA GLY A 227 26.19 -2.58 22.94
C GLY A 227 24.93 -2.01 23.56
N GLY A 228 24.37 -0.99 22.92
CA GLY A 228 23.16 -0.33 23.39
C GLY A 228 21.88 -1.17 23.18
N ILE A 229 20.78 -0.63 23.65
CA ILE A 229 19.45 -1.27 23.60
C ILE A 229 18.81 -1.03 22.23
N ARG A 230 18.33 -2.10 21.61
CA ARG A 230 17.50 -2.08 20.41
C ARG A 230 16.22 -2.88 20.67
N ARG A 231 15.25 -2.77 19.75
CA ARG A 231 13.96 -3.45 19.84
C ARG A 231 13.77 -4.44 18.68
N LYS A 232 13.20 -5.59 18.98
CA LYS A 232 12.72 -6.53 17.96
C LYS A 232 11.42 -6.01 17.36
N THR A 233 11.33 -6.03 16.03
CA THR A 233 10.08 -5.88 15.27
C THR A 233 9.86 -7.17 14.53
N TYR A 234 8.83 -7.91 14.91
CA TYR A 234 8.51 -9.22 14.35
C TYR A 234 7.86 -9.11 12.98
N ILE A 235 8.04 -10.13 12.16
CA ILE A 235 7.55 -10.16 10.78
C ILE A 235 6.02 -10.06 10.70
N ASP A 236 5.30 -10.65 11.65
CA ASP A 236 3.84 -10.64 11.73
C ASP A 236 3.25 -9.29 12.17
N SER A 237 4.07 -8.42 12.79
CA SER A 237 3.63 -7.08 13.21
C SER A 237 3.50 -6.08 12.05
N VAL A 238 3.83 -6.48 10.83
CA VAL A 238 3.83 -5.61 9.64
C VAL A 238 2.90 -6.18 8.56
N GLU A 239 1.74 -5.58 8.44
CA GLU A 239 0.64 -6.04 7.56
C GLU A 239 0.86 -5.81 6.06
N GLY A 240 1.94 -5.17 5.62
CA GLY A 240 2.19 -4.85 4.22
C GLY A 240 2.78 -3.46 4.01
N LYS A 241 2.92 -3.08 2.73
CA LYS A 241 3.49 -1.79 2.33
C LYS A 241 2.38 -0.81 1.93
N PRO A 242 2.34 0.40 2.47
CA PRO A 242 1.45 1.44 1.95
C PRO A 242 1.71 1.67 0.45
N PRO A 243 0.69 1.82 -0.38
CA PRO A 243 0.87 2.22 -1.77
C PRO A 243 1.41 3.65 -1.85
N THR A 244 2.23 3.93 -2.86
CA THR A 244 2.75 5.26 -3.15
C THR A 244 2.03 5.85 -4.36
N ASN A 245 2.24 7.14 -4.64
CA ASN A 245 1.68 7.82 -5.80
C ASN A 245 2.60 7.80 -7.04
N TYR A 246 3.66 7.01 -7.01
CA TYR A 246 4.49 6.72 -8.18
C TYR A 246 4.50 5.22 -8.44
N TRP A 247 4.06 4.83 -9.64
CA TRP A 247 3.98 3.44 -10.08
C TRP A 247 4.91 3.22 -11.26
N SER A 248 5.99 2.48 -11.02
CA SER A 248 6.98 2.18 -12.05
C SER A 248 6.45 1.16 -13.07
N TYR A 249 7.00 1.21 -14.27
CA TYR A 249 6.70 0.18 -15.29
C TYR A 249 7.07 -1.23 -14.83
N SER A 250 8.10 -1.37 -14.02
CA SER A 250 8.50 -2.68 -13.47
C SER A 250 7.45 -3.28 -12.55
N ASP A 251 6.74 -2.44 -11.80
CA ASP A 251 5.70 -2.88 -10.87
C ASP A 251 4.38 -3.20 -11.58
N VAL A 252 3.95 -2.31 -12.47
CA VAL A 252 2.57 -2.34 -13.00
C VAL A 252 2.49 -2.51 -14.52
N GLY A 253 3.63 -2.68 -15.20
CA GLY A 253 3.68 -2.81 -16.65
C GLY A 253 3.68 -1.46 -17.39
N HIS A 254 3.91 -1.53 -18.69
CA HIS A 254 3.95 -0.38 -19.59
C HIS A 254 3.15 -0.63 -20.89
N THR A 255 2.95 0.41 -21.68
CA THR A 255 2.11 0.38 -22.88
C THR A 255 2.56 -0.66 -23.91
N ASP A 256 3.87 -0.82 -24.14
CA ASP A 256 4.40 -1.80 -25.10
C ASP A 256 4.18 -3.25 -24.63
N GLU A 257 4.32 -3.53 -23.33
CA GLU A 257 3.97 -4.82 -22.72
C GLU A 257 2.48 -5.13 -22.94
N ALA A 258 1.62 -4.15 -22.70
CA ALA A 258 0.18 -4.30 -22.92
C ALA A 258 -0.17 -4.60 -24.37
N ALA A 259 0.48 -3.92 -25.33
CA ALA A 259 0.30 -4.19 -26.76
C ALA A 259 0.77 -5.59 -27.15
N LYS A 260 1.91 -6.06 -26.61
CA LYS A 260 2.40 -7.43 -26.82
C LYS A 260 1.44 -8.48 -26.25
N THR A 261 0.92 -8.25 -25.05
CA THR A 261 -0.08 -9.12 -24.42
C THR A 261 -1.33 -9.20 -25.28
N LEU A 262 -1.84 -8.07 -25.76
CA LEU A 262 -3.03 -8.06 -26.60
C LEU A 262 -2.80 -8.78 -27.94
N LYS A 263 -1.64 -8.58 -28.58
CA LYS A 263 -1.24 -9.32 -29.78
C LYS A 263 -1.19 -10.83 -29.55
N ALA A 264 -0.69 -11.28 -28.40
CA ALA A 264 -0.67 -12.70 -28.05
C ALA A 264 -2.10 -13.27 -27.92
N ILE A 265 -2.99 -12.54 -27.27
CA ILE A 265 -4.41 -12.89 -27.14
C ILE A 265 -5.08 -13.03 -28.52
N PHE A 266 -4.76 -12.15 -29.47
CA PHE A 266 -5.35 -12.11 -30.81
C PHE A 266 -4.48 -12.78 -31.89
N ALA A 267 -3.68 -13.78 -31.51
CA ALA A 267 -2.86 -14.59 -32.43
C ALA A 267 -1.93 -13.72 -33.33
N GLY A 268 -1.27 -12.72 -32.75
CA GLY A 268 -0.31 -11.86 -33.42
C GLY A 268 -0.91 -10.61 -34.12
N ARG A 269 -2.23 -10.44 -34.13
CA ARG A 269 -2.88 -9.28 -34.75
C ARG A 269 -2.85 -8.07 -33.81
N ALA A 270 -2.50 -6.89 -34.33
CA ALA A 270 -2.69 -5.62 -33.64
C ALA A 270 -4.15 -5.19 -33.79
N THR A 271 -4.91 -5.17 -32.73
CA THR A 271 -6.37 -4.95 -32.75
C THR A 271 -6.79 -3.66 -32.06
N PHE A 272 -5.94 -3.07 -31.25
CA PHE A 272 -6.27 -1.90 -30.45
C PHE A 272 -5.02 -1.05 -30.17
N ASP A 273 -5.15 0.26 -30.27
CA ASP A 273 -4.10 1.21 -29.97
C ASP A 273 -4.05 1.50 -28.45
N THR A 274 -2.85 1.59 -27.90
CA THR A 274 -2.58 1.99 -26.50
C THR A 274 -3.40 1.28 -25.41
N PRO A 275 -3.45 -0.08 -25.39
CA PRO A 275 -4.10 -0.81 -24.30
C PRO A 275 -3.37 -0.58 -22.98
N LYS A 276 -4.09 -0.60 -21.85
CA LYS A 276 -3.48 -0.59 -20.52
C LYS A 276 -2.98 -1.99 -20.14
N PRO A 277 -1.88 -2.11 -19.39
CA PRO A 277 -1.42 -3.42 -18.93
C PRO A 277 -2.34 -3.97 -17.83
N PRO A 278 -2.65 -5.28 -17.82
CA PRO A 278 -3.45 -5.89 -16.76
C PRO A 278 -2.89 -5.63 -15.35
N ARG A 279 -1.57 -5.67 -15.16
CA ARG A 279 -0.92 -5.42 -13.87
C ARG A 279 -1.22 -4.04 -13.28
N LEU A 280 -1.47 -3.02 -14.13
CA LEU A 280 -1.89 -1.69 -13.67
C LEU A 280 -3.28 -1.75 -13.00
N ILE A 281 -4.22 -2.45 -13.64
CA ILE A 281 -5.56 -2.62 -13.09
C ILE A 281 -5.54 -3.56 -11.88
N GLU A 282 -4.76 -4.64 -11.92
CA GLU A 282 -4.56 -5.53 -10.76
C GLU A 282 -4.05 -4.75 -9.54
N ARG A 283 -3.10 -3.80 -9.73
CA ARG A 283 -2.63 -2.92 -8.65
C ARG A 283 -3.75 -2.02 -8.11
N ILE A 284 -4.60 -1.46 -8.96
CA ILE A 284 -5.80 -0.70 -8.55
C ILE A 284 -6.70 -1.59 -7.69
N LEU A 285 -6.99 -2.80 -8.15
CA LEU A 285 -7.86 -3.75 -7.46
C LEU A 285 -7.28 -4.21 -6.12
N GLN A 286 -5.95 -4.38 -6.03
CA GLN A 286 -5.26 -4.73 -4.78
C GLN A 286 -5.42 -3.67 -3.69
N ILE A 287 -5.43 -2.39 -4.06
CA ILE A 287 -5.49 -1.30 -3.07
C ILE A 287 -6.91 -0.78 -2.83
N ALA A 288 -7.85 -1.04 -3.73
CA ALA A 288 -9.19 -0.50 -3.68
C ALA A 288 -10.29 -1.57 -3.56
N GLY A 289 -10.01 -2.81 -3.97
CA GLY A 289 -11.00 -3.88 -4.02
C GLY A 289 -10.81 -4.92 -2.92
N LYS A 290 -11.92 -5.57 -2.54
CA LYS A 290 -11.95 -6.80 -1.75
C LYS A 290 -12.26 -7.98 -2.67
N GLU A 291 -12.24 -9.19 -2.13
CA GLU A 291 -12.51 -10.43 -2.89
C GLU A 291 -13.89 -10.50 -3.57
N ASN A 292 -14.86 -9.69 -3.12
CA ASN A 292 -16.24 -9.66 -3.63
C ASN A 292 -16.61 -8.33 -4.29
N THR A 293 -15.64 -7.46 -4.61
CA THR A 293 -15.92 -6.12 -5.15
C THR A 293 -16.57 -6.20 -6.52
N LEU A 294 -17.55 -5.32 -6.77
CA LEU A 294 -18.09 -5.06 -8.10
C LEU A 294 -17.31 -3.90 -8.74
N ILE A 295 -16.80 -4.13 -9.93
CA ILE A 295 -15.97 -3.19 -10.67
C ILE A 295 -16.75 -2.72 -11.92
N LEU A 296 -16.90 -1.41 -12.08
CA LEU A 296 -17.46 -0.80 -13.28
C LEU A 296 -16.34 -0.10 -14.08
N ASP A 297 -16.17 -0.49 -15.32
CA ASP A 297 -15.33 0.22 -16.29
C ASP A 297 -16.22 0.80 -17.38
N SER A 298 -16.39 2.13 -17.32
CA SER A 298 -17.30 2.86 -18.20
C SER A 298 -16.69 3.25 -19.57
N PHE A 299 -15.41 2.92 -19.78
CA PHE A 299 -14.67 3.13 -21.01
C PHE A 299 -13.77 1.90 -21.25
N ALA A 300 -14.41 0.75 -21.43
CA ALA A 300 -13.76 -0.56 -21.35
C ALA A 300 -12.63 -0.76 -22.39
N GLY A 301 -12.68 -0.05 -23.51
CA GLY A 301 -11.68 -0.14 -24.55
C GLY A 301 -11.40 -1.58 -24.97
N SER A 302 -10.17 -2.02 -24.81
CA SER A 302 -9.81 -3.40 -25.12
C SER A 302 -10.20 -4.46 -24.06
N GLY A 303 -10.94 -4.11 -23.00
CA GLY A 303 -11.37 -5.04 -21.94
C GLY A 303 -10.30 -5.45 -20.94
N THR A 304 -9.33 -4.58 -20.67
CA THR A 304 -8.24 -4.87 -19.72
C THR A 304 -8.74 -5.09 -18.31
N THR A 305 -9.78 -4.38 -17.88
CA THR A 305 -10.35 -4.49 -16.54
C THR A 305 -10.91 -5.88 -16.26
N ALA A 306 -11.68 -6.44 -17.20
CA ALA A 306 -12.16 -7.83 -17.07
C ALA A 306 -11.00 -8.83 -17.01
N HIS A 307 -9.96 -8.66 -17.85
CA HIS A 307 -8.77 -9.51 -17.82
C HIS A 307 -8.10 -9.48 -16.43
N ALA A 308 -7.90 -8.30 -15.85
CA ALA A 308 -7.33 -8.15 -14.51
C ALA A 308 -8.18 -8.80 -13.40
N VAL A 309 -9.51 -8.60 -13.46
CA VAL A 309 -10.45 -9.22 -12.51
C VAL A 309 -10.38 -10.73 -12.56
N LEU A 310 -10.40 -11.31 -13.77
CA LEU A 310 -10.32 -12.76 -13.98
C LEU A 310 -8.99 -13.33 -13.49
N ASN A 311 -7.87 -12.65 -13.77
CA ASN A 311 -6.56 -13.04 -13.26
C ASN A 311 -6.53 -13.08 -11.71
N MET A 312 -7.04 -12.04 -11.07
CA MET A 312 -7.04 -11.96 -9.61
C MET A 312 -7.93 -13.05 -9.00
N ASN A 313 -9.13 -13.26 -9.55
CA ASN A 313 -10.02 -14.33 -9.07
C ASN A 313 -9.38 -15.72 -9.20
N LYS A 314 -8.65 -15.98 -10.32
CA LYS A 314 -7.89 -17.23 -10.48
C LYS A 314 -6.77 -17.34 -9.44
N ALA A 315 -6.10 -16.24 -9.13
CA ALA A 315 -4.93 -16.24 -8.24
C ALA A 315 -5.27 -16.40 -6.76
N ASP A 316 -6.37 -15.79 -6.29
CA ASP A 316 -6.74 -15.75 -4.86
C ASP A 316 -8.06 -16.46 -4.53
N GLY A 317 -8.77 -17.02 -5.53
CA GLY A 317 -10.08 -17.64 -5.35
C GLY A 317 -11.22 -16.65 -5.10
N GLY A 318 -10.99 -15.37 -5.33
CA GLY A 318 -11.99 -14.31 -5.14
C GLY A 318 -13.18 -14.39 -6.10
N HIS A 319 -14.23 -13.66 -5.76
CA HIS A 319 -15.50 -13.61 -6.51
C HIS A 319 -15.81 -12.18 -6.99
N ARG A 320 -14.78 -11.42 -7.37
CA ARG A 320 -14.95 -10.09 -7.95
C ARG A 320 -15.77 -10.18 -9.22
N LYS A 321 -16.65 -9.20 -9.41
CA LYS A 321 -17.49 -9.09 -10.60
C LYS A 321 -17.12 -7.82 -11.37
N PHE A 322 -17.32 -7.85 -12.68
CA PHE A 322 -17.08 -6.69 -13.53
C PHE A 322 -18.30 -6.36 -14.40
N ILE A 323 -18.46 -5.07 -14.67
CA ILE A 323 -19.36 -4.51 -15.66
C ILE A 323 -18.50 -3.66 -16.59
N LEU A 324 -18.51 -3.97 -17.88
CA LEU A 324 -17.81 -3.20 -18.90
C LEU A 324 -18.83 -2.47 -19.77
N VAL A 325 -18.60 -1.19 -20.03
CA VAL A 325 -19.39 -0.40 -20.95
C VAL A 325 -18.48 0.12 -22.05
N GLU A 326 -18.81 -0.17 -23.30
CA GLU A 326 -18.10 0.29 -24.49
C GLU A 326 -19.10 0.67 -25.57
N MET A 327 -18.96 1.86 -26.12
CA MET A 327 -19.92 2.38 -27.12
C MET A 327 -19.46 2.23 -28.57
N MET A 328 -18.22 1.81 -28.79
CA MET A 328 -17.63 1.70 -30.11
C MET A 328 -17.93 0.33 -30.73
N ASP A 329 -17.95 0.26 -32.04
CA ASP A 329 -18.27 -0.94 -32.83
C ASP A 329 -17.38 -2.16 -32.55
N TYR A 330 -16.22 -1.93 -31.92
CA TYR A 330 -15.33 -3.02 -31.52
C TYR A 330 -15.70 -3.68 -30.16
N ALA A 331 -16.78 -3.30 -29.50
CA ALA A 331 -17.21 -3.85 -28.23
C ALA A 331 -17.34 -5.39 -28.25
N ASP A 332 -17.91 -5.98 -29.30
CA ASP A 332 -17.96 -7.43 -29.44
C ASP A 332 -16.64 -8.00 -29.96
N SER A 333 -16.09 -7.46 -31.04
CA SER A 333 -14.96 -8.05 -31.77
C SER A 333 -13.61 -7.93 -31.05
N ILE A 334 -13.45 -6.95 -30.15
CA ILE A 334 -12.21 -6.75 -29.35
C ILE A 334 -12.48 -6.94 -27.88
N THR A 335 -13.39 -6.16 -27.28
CA THR A 335 -13.60 -6.15 -25.84
C THR A 335 -14.10 -7.49 -25.33
N ALA A 336 -15.24 -7.95 -25.83
CA ALA A 336 -15.85 -9.22 -25.45
C ALA A 336 -14.99 -10.42 -25.90
N GLU A 337 -14.43 -10.36 -27.11
CA GLU A 337 -13.56 -11.43 -27.62
C GLU A 337 -12.27 -11.61 -26.80
N ARG A 338 -11.67 -10.50 -26.30
CA ARG A 338 -10.56 -10.60 -25.34
C ARG A 338 -10.97 -11.35 -24.09
N VAL A 339 -12.13 -11.02 -23.51
CA VAL A 339 -12.63 -11.69 -22.31
C VAL A 339 -12.84 -13.18 -22.55
N LYS A 340 -13.47 -13.56 -23.67
CA LYS A 340 -13.65 -14.97 -24.08
C LYS A 340 -12.30 -15.72 -24.13
N ARG A 341 -11.30 -15.13 -24.77
CA ARG A 341 -9.97 -15.76 -24.92
C ARG A 341 -9.22 -15.86 -23.60
N VAL A 342 -9.33 -14.87 -22.73
CA VAL A 342 -8.74 -14.93 -21.39
C VAL A 342 -9.37 -16.04 -20.55
N ILE A 343 -10.68 -16.21 -20.62
CA ILE A 343 -11.41 -17.30 -19.94
C ILE A 343 -10.97 -18.67 -20.45
N GLN A 344 -10.82 -18.81 -21.77
CA GLN A 344 -10.50 -20.11 -22.42
C GLN A 344 -9.01 -20.44 -22.41
N GLY A 345 -8.16 -19.44 -22.32
CA GLY A 345 -6.72 -19.52 -22.58
C GLY A 345 -6.36 -19.08 -24.00
N TYR A 346 -5.11 -18.65 -24.18
CA TYR A 346 -4.62 -18.14 -25.47
C TYR A 346 -3.14 -18.46 -25.68
N GLY A 347 -2.65 -18.15 -26.88
CA GLY A 347 -1.30 -18.49 -27.29
C GLY A 347 -1.15 -19.96 -27.72
N ALA A 348 0.06 -20.37 -28.07
CA ALA A 348 0.37 -21.74 -28.49
C ALA A 348 1.78 -22.16 -28.09
N GLY A 349 2.00 -23.45 -27.92
CA GLY A 349 3.29 -24.03 -27.59
C GLY A 349 3.88 -23.44 -26.27
N LYS A 350 5.11 -22.94 -26.31
CA LYS A 350 5.79 -22.38 -25.15
C LYS A 350 5.17 -21.08 -24.63
N ASN A 351 4.37 -20.40 -25.46
CA ASN A 351 3.67 -19.15 -25.15
C ASN A 351 2.19 -19.36 -24.83
N ALA A 352 1.75 -20.60 -24.63
CA ALA A 352 0.38 -20.88 -24.22
C ALA A 352 0.13 -20.36 -22.80
N VAL A 353 -0.97 -19.62 -22.64
CA VAL A 353 -1.46 -19.13 -21.35
C VAL A 353 -2.74 -19.87 -21.05
N GLU A 354 -2.75 -20.53 -19.89
CA GLU A 354 -3.92 -21.26 -19.43
C GLU A 354 -5.08 -20.31 -19.11
N GLY A 355 -6.28 -20.70 -19.49
CA GLY A 355 -7.49 -19.92 -19.24
C GLY A 355 -7.74 -19.66 -17.76
N THR A 356 -8.32 -18.51 -17.47
CA THR A 356 -8.70 -18.15 -16.09
C THR A 356 -9.95 -18.90 -15.62
N GLY A 357 -10.75 -19.44 -16.54
CA GLY A 357 -12.10 -19.87 -16.25
C GLY A 357 -13.04 -18.68 -16.04
N GLY A 358 -14.24 -18.97 -15.55
CA GLY A 358 -15.28 -17.97 -15.35
C GLY A 358 -16.25 -17.85 -16.52
N ASN A 359 -17.12 -16.85 -16.46
CA ASN A 359 -18.08 -16.54 -17.51
C ASN A 359 -18.43 -15.05 -17.50
N PHE A 360 -19.10 -14.59 -18.54
CA PHE A 360 -19.71 -13.26 -18.60
C PHE A 360 -20.90 -13.29 -19.56
N SER A 361 -21.78 -12.30 -19.46
CA SER A 361 -22.86 -12.08 -20.40
C SER A 361 -22.55 -10.84 -21.23
N PHE A 362 -22.77 -10.92 -22.53
CA PHE A 362 -22.68 -9.79 -23.45
C PHE A 362 -24.10 -9.30 -23.76
N TYR A 363 -24.29 -7.99 -23.69
CA TYR A 363 -25.56 -7.34 -23.97
C TYR A 363 -25.31 -6.24 -24.99
N ASP A 364 -26.22 -6.13 -25.95
CA ASP A 364 -26.28 -5.02 -26.88
C ASP A 364 -27.53 -4.18 -26.59
N LEU A 365 -27.49 -2.90 -26.95
CA LEU A 365 -28.64 -2.02 -26.76
C LEU A 365 -29.64 -2.33 -27.89
N GLY A 366 -30.82 -2.81 -27.51
CA GLY A 366 -31.96 -2.92 -28.42
C GLY A 366 -32.63 -1.58 -28.64
N GLU A 367 -33.70 -1.63 -29.45
CA GLU A 367 -34.58 -0.48 -29.62
C GLU A 367 -35.18 -0.07 -28.26
N PRO A 368 -35.42 1.24 -28.01
CA PRO A 368 -35.98 1.69 -26.76
C PRO A 368 -37.37 1.10 -26.54
N LEU A 369 -37.62 0.61 -25.33
CA LEU A 369 -38.91 0.06 -24.91
C LEU A 369 -40.03 1.09 -24.96
N LEU A 370 -39.71 2.37 -24.76
CA LEU A 370 -40.63 3.49 -24.80
C LEU A 370 -40.21 4.47 -25.90
N VAL A 371 -41.17 4.92 -26.69
CA VAL A 371 -41.04 6.04 -27.62
C VAL A 371 -41.97 7.15 -27.12
N GLY A 372 -41.38 8.21 -26.53
CA GLY A 372 -42.12 9.15 -25.70
C GLY A 372 -42.69 8.44 -24.47
N ASP A 373 -43.98 8.62 -24.19
CA ASP A 373 -44.68 7.98 -23.07
C ASP A 373 -45.40 6.67 -23.45
N CYS A 374 -45.23 6.18 -24.67
CA CYS A 374 -45.88 4.97 -25.19
C CYS A 374 -44.89 3.81 -25.30
N LEU A 375 -45.40 2.58 -25.15
CA LEU A 375 -44.65 1.37 -25.45
C LEU A 375 -44.27 1.35 -26.94
N ASN A 376 -43.04 0.96 -27.24
CA ASN A 376 -42.56 0.78 -28.59
C ASN A 376 -43.09 -0.56 -29.14
N GLU A 377 -44.07 -0.50 -30.00
CA GLU A 377 -44.71 -1.71 -30.61
C GLU A 377 -43.73 -2.58 -31.39
N ALA A 378 -42.57 -2.05 -31.81
CA ALA A 378 -41.56 -2.82 -32.52
C ALA A 378 -40.77 -3.79 -31.61
N VAL A 379 -40.86 -3.62 -30.29
CA VAL A 379 -40.11 -4.43 -29.28
C VAL A 379 -41.00 -4.97 -28.15
N ALA A 380 -42.31 -4.70 -28.21
CA ALA A 380 -43.30 -5.17 -27.25
C ALA A 380 -43.76 -6.63 -27.49
#